data_a8f8e5740a111fe034f55735bfbeeb4f
#
_entry.id   a8f8e5740a111fe034f55735bfbeeb4f
#
_cell.length_a   1.000
_cell.length_b   1.000
_cell.length_c   1.000
_cell.angle_alpha   90.00
_cell.angle_beta   90.00
_cell.angle_gamma   90.00
#
_symmetry.space_group_name_H-M   'P 1'
#
loop_
_entity.id
_entity.type
_entity.pdbx_description
1 polymer ?
#
loop_
_entity_poly.entity_id
_entity_poly.type
_entity_poly.pdbx_seq_one_letter_code
_entity_poly.pdbx_strand_id
1 'polypeptide(L)'
;IDAFSAKNIIRVSATAVENKRYEYLEIDEVDVINAGLITKALYVNEGLVDGMEISNDYECLLDLADAKRKAIAARYKELGKAIRPLVLIQFPNGQPETIRAVEAKLESMGYTYDNGMVSIWMSEDKRDLPDNLTENNATPVFLLMKQAISTGWDCPRAKILVKLREGMSEGFEIQTIGRIRRMPEARHYEDDLLDFCYVYTFDEKYKAGLLSSMDKAYETRRLFLKDKCKTFTLEKEIRDMDFDGL
;
A
#
# COMPACT_ATOMS: atom_id res chain seq x y z
N ILE A 1 23.61 -6.51 21.33
CA ILE A 1 22.82 -5.98 22.47
C ILE A 1 23.60 -6.20 23.76
N ASP A 2 24.22 -7.36 23.97
CA ASP A 2 24.98 -7.70 25.16
C ASP A 2 26.22 -6.80 25.41
N ALA A 3 26.69 -6.09 24.36
CA ALA A 3 27.82 -5.17 24.46
C ALA A 3 27.49 -3.82 25.13
N PHE A 4 26.19 -3.51 25.34
CA PHE A 4 25.78 -2.17 25.80
C PHE A 4 25.28 -2.12 27.24
N SER A 5 25.31 -3.20 28.01
CA SER A 5 24.86 -3.25 29.41
C SER A 5 23.56 -2.45 29.66
N ALA A 6 22.63 -2.51 28.73
CA ALA A 6 21.39 -1.72 28.77
C ALA A 6 20.51 -2.17 29.94
N LYS A 7 20.06 -1.22 30.77
CA LYS A 7 19.19 -1.50 31.91
C LYS A 7 17.77 -1.94 31.45
N ASN A 8 17.30 -1.39 30.35
CA ASN A 8 16.01 -1.72 29.74
C ASN A 8 16.19 -1.82 28.22
N ILE A 9 15.53 -2.77 27.59
CA ILE A 9 15.53 -2.97 26.14
C ILE A 9 14.07 -2.98 25.68
N ILE A 10 13.71 -2.01 24.83
CA ILE A 10 12.42 -1.95 24.18
C ILE A 10 12.61 -2.40 22.73
N ARG A 11 11.85 -3.41 22.31
CA ARG A 11 11.81 -3.86 20.91
C ARG A 11 10.46 -3.47 20.31
N VAL A 12 10.50 -2.85 19.15
CA VAL A 12 9.30 -2.49 18.38
C VAL A 12 9.30 -3.31 17.10
N SER A 13 8.19 -4.00 16.83
CA SER A 13 8.03 -4.83 15.63
C SER A 13 6.55 -4.93 15.28
N ALA A 14 6.23 -4.83 13.98
CA ALA A 14 4.89 -5.14 13.46
C ALA A 14 4.61 -6.65 13.41
N THR A 15 5.65 -7.48 13.53
CA THR A 15 5.58 -8.95 13.50
C THR A 15 6.39 -9.50 14.67
N ALA A 16 6.01 -9.14 15.89
CA ALA A 16 6.68 -9.62 17.09
C ALA A 16 6.49 -11.14 17.23
N VAL A 17 7.58 -11.85 17.50
CA VAL A 17 7.52 -13.26 17.84
C VAL A 17 7.36 -13.36 19.36
N GLU A 18 6.28 -13.97 19.81
CA GLU A 18 6.02 -14.19 21.23
C GLU A 18 7.18 -14.94 21.89
N ASN A 19 7.66 -14.41 22.99
CA ASN A 19 8.66 -15.03 23.82
C ASN A 19 8.31 -14.84 25.29
N LYS A 20 8.05 -15.92 26.02
CA LYS A 20 7.63 -15.92 27.44
C LYS A 20 8.57 -15.18 28.41
N ARG A 21 9.74 -14.72 27.93
CA ARG A 21 10.75 -13.99 28.74
C ARG A 21 10.57 -12.48 28.68
N TYR A 22 9.63 -11.97 27.86
CA TYR A 22 9.44 -10.53 27.67
C TYR A 22 7.98 -10.15 27.94
N GLU A 23 7.80 -8.97 28.45
CA GLU A 23 6.48 -8.34 28.50
C GLU A 23 6.15 -7.78 27.12
N TYR A 24 4.91 -7.94 26.71
CA TYR A 24 4.39 -7.42 25.44
C TYR A 24 3.37 -6.34 25.71
N LEU A 25 3.53 -5.26 24.98
CA LEU A 25 2.48 -4.27 24.80
C LEU A 25 2.02 -4.35 23.35
N GLU A 26 0.80 -4.77 23.13
CA GLU A 26 0.15 -4.73 21.82
C GLU A 26 -0.67 -3.44 21.72
N ILE A 27 -0.53 -2.73 20.62
CA ILE A 27 -1.31 -1.53 20.33
C ILE A 27 -2.39 -1.94 19.34
N ASP A 28 -3.65 -1.76 19.70
CA ASP A 28 -4.79 -2.08 18.85
C ASP A 28 -4.73 -1.25 17.55
N GLU A 29 -4.99 -1.90 16.43
CA GLU A 29 -5.01 -1.24 15.12
C GLU A 29 -6.07 -0.13 15.07
N VAL A 30 -7.19 -0.28 15.76
CA VAL A 30 -8.24 0.75 15.88
C VAL A 30 -7.69 2.02 16.48
N ASP A 31 -6.87 1.91 17.52
CA ASP A 31 -6.25 3.08 18.15
C ASP A 31 -5.30 3.79 17.20
N VAL A 32 -4.56 3.03 16.38
CA VAL A 32 -3.65 3.57 15.36
C VAL A 32 -4.42 4.26 14.24
N ILE A 33 -5.56 3.70 13.82
CA ILE A 33 -6.48 4.33 12.86
C ILE A 33 -7.05 5.62 13.46
N ASN A 34 -7.62 5.55 14.66
CA ASN A 34 -8.23 6.71 15.33
C ASN A 34 -7.22 7.83 15.57
N ALA A 35 -5.96 7.50 15.79
CA ALA A 35 -4.86 8.46 15.86
C ALA A 35 -4.49 9.09 14.50
N GLY A 36 -5.10 8.64 13.40
CA GLY A 36 -4.82 9.14 12.05
C GLY A 36 -3.48 8.72 11.48
N LEU A 37 -2.82 7.71 12.04
CA LEU A 37 -1.48 7.29 11.61
C LEU A 37 -1.51 6.39 10.39
N ILE A 38 -2.58 5.59 10.25
CA ILE A 38 -2.80 4.70 9.12
C ILE A 38 -4.19 4.91 8.51
N THR A 39 -4.37 4.40 7.29
CA THR A 39 -5.63 4.51 6.54
C THR A 39 -6.79 3.78 7.22
N LYS A 40 -8.00 4.31 7.04
CA LYS A 40 -9.25 3.72 7.56
C LYS A 40 -9.57 2.39 6.86
N ALA A 41 -9.30 2.29 5.57
CA ALA A 41 -9.55 1.08 4.78
C ALA A 41 -8.55 0.90 3.63
N LEU A 42 -8.62 -0.27 2.99
CA LEU A 42 -7.86 -0.64 1.80
C LEU A 42 -8.83 -1.15 0.73
N TYR A 43 -8.72 -0.58 -0.47
CA TYR A 43 -9.46 -1.04 -1.65
C TYR A 43 -8.59 -1.91 -2.55
N VAL A 44 -9.15 -3.02 -3.01
CA VAL A 44 -8.50 -3.89 -3.98
C VAL A 44 -9.23 -3.81 -5.31
N ASN A 45 -8.49 -3.48 -6.37
CA ASN A 45 -8.99 -3.43 -7.75
C ASN A 45 -10.21 -2.51 -7.95
N GLU A 46 -10.26 -1.40 -7.24
CA GLU A 46 -11.33 -0.43 -7.44
C GLU A 46 -11.36 0.07 -8.90
N GLY A 47 -12.53 0.01 -9.53
CA GLY A 47 -12.72 0.38 -10.93
C GLY A 47 -12.49 -0.76 -11.94
N LEU A 48 -12.02 -1.93 -11.49
CA LEU A 48 -11.97 -3.12 -12.35
C LEU A 48 -13.37 -3.73 -12.46
N VAL A 49 -13.88 -3.81 -13.69
CA VAL A 49 -15.23 -4.36 -13.98
C VAL A 49 -15.08 -5.77 -14.55
N ASP A 50 -15.87 -6.75 -14.05
CA ASP A 50 -15.89 -8.10 -14.63
C ASP A 50 -16.38 -8.06 -16.07
N GLY A 51 -15.76 -8.91 -16.89
CA GLY A 51 -16.08 -8.98 -18.31
C GLY A 51 -15.43 -7.88 -19.14
N MET A 52 -14.56 -7.07 -18.53
CA MET A 52 -13.68 -6.18 -19.28
C MET A 52 -12.73 -7.05 -20.13
N GLU A 53 -12.79 -6.91 -21.46
CA GLU A 53 -11.77 -7.51 -22.31
C GLU A 53 -10.43 -6.83 -22.05
N ILE A 54 -9.60 -7.47 -21.23
CA ILE A 54 -8.29 -6.96 -20.88
C ILE A 54 -7.31 -7.50 -21.92
N SER A 55 -6.94 -6.67 -22.86
CA SER A 55 -5.95 -7.02 -23.88
C SER A 55 -4.52 -7.10 -23.31
N ASN A 56 -4.27 -6.37 -22.23
CA ASN A 56 -2.99 -6.36 -21.52
C ASN A 56 -3.21 -6.06 -20.03
N ASP A 57 -3.00 -7.07 -19.19
CA ASP A 57 -3.22 -7.01 -17.76
C ASP A 57 -2.45 -5.87 -17.08
N TYR A 58 -1.18 -5.68 -17.43
CA TYR A 58 -0.33 -4.66 -16.81
C TYR A 58 -0.79 -3.25 -17.17
N GLU A 59 -1.19 -3.01 -18.42
CA GLU A 59 -1.64 -1.70 -18.86
C GLU A 59 -2.93 -1.29 -18.15
N CYS A 60 -3.88 -2.21 -18.01
CA CYS A 60 -5.13 -1.97 -17.30
C CYS A 60 -4.89 -1.56 -15.84
N LEU A 61 -4.03 -2.28 -15.11
CA LEU A 61 -3.72 -1.97 -13.72
C LEU A 61 -3.02 -0.60 -13.59
N LEU A 62 -2.13 -0.25 -14.54
CA LEU A 62 -1.46 1.04 -14.54
C LEU A 62 -2.41 2.20 -14.84
N ASP A 63 -3.34 2.02 -15.79
CA ASP A 63 -4.35 3.03 -16.11
C ASP A 63 -5.27 3.31 -14.91
N LEU A 64 -5.73 2.26 -14.23
CA LEU A 64 -6.56 2.38 -13.03
C LEU A 64 -5.78 3.07 -11.89
N ALA A 65 -4.53 2.66 -11.67
CA ALA A 65 -3.69 3.25 -10.62
C ALA A 65 -3.41 4.72 -10.88
N ASP A 66 -3.14 5.12 -12.14
CA ASP A 66 -2.90 6.52 -12.48
C ASP A 66 -4.17 7.37 -12.39
N ALA A 67 -5.32 6.84 -12.83
CA ALA A 67 -6.60 7.51 -12.67
C ALA A 67 -6.89 7.79 -11.19
N LYS A 68 -6.68 6.79 -10.32
CA LYS A 68 -6.82 6.93 -8.87
C LYS A 68 -5.83 7.95 -8.30
N ARG A 69 -4.56 7.87 -8.68
CA ARG A 69 -3.52 8.81 -8.26
C ARG A 69 -3.89 10.25 -8.62
N LYS A 70 -4.37 10.48 -9.84
CA LYS A 70 -4.81 11.81 -10.30
C LYS A 70 -5.99 12.33 -9.48
N ALA A 71 -6.97 11.49 -9.19
CA ALA A 71 -8.12 11.85 -8.36
C ALA A 71 -7.68 12.26 -6.94
N ILE A 72 -6.82 11.46 -6.29
CA ILE A 72 -6.26 11.75 -4.96
C ILE A 72 -5.46 13.08 -5.01
N ALA A 73 -4.63 13.29 -6.03
CA ALA A 73 -3.85 14.51 -6.18
C ALA A 73 -4.73 15.77 -6.36
N ALA A 74 -5.79 15.65 -7.17
CA ALA A 74 -6.77 16.72 -7.35
C ALA A 74 -7.44 17.07 -6.02
N ARG A 75 -7.84 16.05 -5.26
CA ARG A 75 -8.50 16.26 -3.98
C ARG A 75 -7.58 16.91 -2.93
N TYR A 76 -6.31 16.49 -2.84
CA TYR A 76 -5.33 17.17 -1.99
C TYR A 76 -5.16 18.64 -2.40
N LYS A 77 -5.12 18.92 -3.70
CA LYS A 77 -5.01 20.30 -4.21
C LYS A 77 -6.23 21.15 -3.84
N GLU A 78 -7.45 20.61 -3.93
CA GLU A 78 -8.67 21.28 -3.48
C GLU A 78 -8.64 21.64 -1.99
N LEU A 79 -8.02 20.78 -1.17
CA LEU A 79 -7.81 21.02 0.25
C LEU A 79 -6.61 21.94 0.56
N GLY A 80 -5.98 22.52 -0.47
CA GLY A 80 -4.80 23.36 -0.31
C GLY A 80 -3.53 22.61 0.13
N LYS A 81 -3.46 21.29 -0.10
CA LYS A 81 -2.34 20.46 0.31
C LYS A 81 -1.37 20.22 -0.85
N ALA A 82 -0.08 20.43 -0.59
CA ALA A 82 0.99 20.12 -1.52
C ALA A 82 1.44 18.67 -1.41
N ILE A 83 0.50 17.72 -1.50
CA ILE A 83 0.77 16.27 -1.41
C ILE A 83 0.63 15.67 -2.80
N ARG A 84 1.69 15.02 -3.28
CA ARG A 84 1.74 14.33 -4.56
C ARG A 84 1.71 12.81 -4.32
N PRO A 85 0.58 12.13 -4.54
CA PRO A 85 0.48 10.69 -4.29
C PRO A 85 1.48 9.91 -5.12
N LEU A 86 2.12 8.91 -4.50
CA LEU A 86 3.08 8.01 -5.12
C LEU A 86 2.43 6.64 -5.35
N VAL A 87 2.60 6.12 -6.56
CA VAL A 87 2.27 4.74 -6.93
C VAL A 87 3.52 3.89 -6.80
N LEU A 88 3.44 2.81 -6.03
CA LEU A 88 4.47 1.78 -5.97
C LEU A 88 4.13 0.70 -7.00
N ILE A 89 5.08 0.34 -7.87
CA ILE A 89 4.94 -0.75 -8.84
C ILE A 89 5.91 -1.86 -8.45
N GLN A 90 5.35 -3.00 -8.01
CA GLN A 90 6.13 -4.13 -7.52
C GLN A 90 6.26 -5.22 -8.58
N PHE A 91 7.50 -5.50 -8.97
CA PHE A 91 7.83 -6.48 -10.00
C PHE A 91 8.19 -7.87 -9.44
N PRO A 92 7.94 -8.94 -10.22
CA PRO A 92 8.51 -10.25 -9.96
C PRO A 92 10.03 -10.25 -10.13
N ASN A 93 10.68 -11.26 -9.54
CA ASN A 93 12.11 -11.49 -9.80
C ASN A 93 12.31 -12.12 -11.19
N GLY A 94 13.37 -11.73 -11.88
CA GLY A 94 13.80 -12.41 -13.09
C GLY A 94 12.98 -12.15 -14.36
N GLN A 95 12.16 -11.09 -14.40
CA GLN A 95 11.34 -10.73 -15.58
C GLN A 95 11.68 -9.30 -16.07
N PRO A 96 12.81 -9.08 -16.71
CA PRO A 96 13.19 -7.75 -17.21
C PRO A 96 12.29 -7.23 -18.33
N GLU A 97 11.63 -8.11 -19.08
CA GLU A 97 10.64 -7.76 -20.10
C GLU A 97 9.42 -7.07 -19.51
N THR A 98 8.94 -7.50 -18.35
CA THR A 98 7.82 -6.84 -17.66
C THR A 98 8.19 -5.42 -17.24
N ILE A 99 9.42 -5.21 -16.80
CA ILE A 99 9.88 -3.86 -16.43
C ILE A 99 9.86 -2.95 -17.65
N ARG A 100 10.41 -3.43 -18.81
CA ARG A 100 10.43 -2.66 -20.06
C ARG A 100 9.02 -2.34 -20.56
N ALA A 101 8.10 -3.30 -20.46
CA ALA A 101 6.70 -3.08 -20.85
C ALA A 101 6.03 -2.01 -20.00
N VAL A 102 6.26 -2.03 -18.70
CA VAL A 102 5.75 -1.01 -17.76
C VAL A 102 6.39 0.35 -18.02
N GLU A 103 7.72 0.39 -18.25
CA GLU A 103 8.42 1.63 -18.60
C GLU A 103 7.85 2.25 -19.88
N ALA A 104 7.65 1.44 -20.94
CA ALA A 104 7.06 1.89 -22.20
C ALA A 104 5.63 2.41 -22.02
N LYS A 105 4.81 1.73 -21.19
CA LYS A 105 3.47 2.19 -20.87
C LYS A 105 3.49 3.53 -20.12
N LEU A 106 4.33 3.68 -19.10
CA LEU A 106 4.48 4.94 -18.37
C LEU A 106 4.95 6.07 -19.28
N GLU A 107 5.90 5.81 -20.17
CA GLU A 107 6.37 6.77 -21.17
C GLU A 107 5.23 7.21 -22.11
N SER A 108 4.41 6.27 -22.58
CA SER A 108 3.23 6.58 -23.40
C SER A 108 2.21 7.46 -22.67
N MET A 109 2.16 7.40 -21.34
CA MET A 109 1.34 8.25 -20.47
C MET A 109 2.02 9.58 -20.12
N GLY A 110 3.24 9.83 -20.60
CA GLY A 110 4.03 11.04 -20.37
C GLY A 110 4.83 11.03 -19.05
N TYR A 111 5.02 9.87 -18.43
CA TYR A 111 5.83 9.71 -17.23
C TYR A 111 7.17 9.07 -17.58
N THR A 112 8.26 9.80 -17.40
CA THR A 112 9.61 9.36 -17.75
C THR A 112 10.58 9.59 -16.60
N TYR A 113 11.75 8.99 -16.70
CA TYR A 113 12.88 9.33 -15.83
C TYR A 113 13.37 10.75 -16.07
N ASP A 114 13.44 11.19 -17.34
CA ASP A 114 13.93 12.51 -17.74
C ASP A 114 13.12 13.65 -17.14
N ASN A 115 11.79 13.49 -17.04
CA ASN A 115 10.95 14.50 -16.39
C ASN A 115 10.84 14.34 -14.87
N GLY A 116 11.56 13.38 -14.30
CA GLY A 116 11.60 13.10 -12.87
C GLY A 116 10.32 12.50 -12.28
N MET A 117 9.34 12.12 -13.12
CA MET A 117 8.06 11.55 -12.64
C MET A 117 8.15 10.07 -12.30
N VAL A 118 9.15 9.37 -12.80
CA VAL A 118 9.43 7.96 -12.55
C VAL A 118 10.75 7.82 -11.82
N SER A 119 10.80 6.96 -10.82
CA SER A 119 12.03 6.54 -10.13
C SER A 119 12.09 5.03 -10.06
N ILE A 120 13.30 4.48 -9.98
CA ILE A 120 13.52 3.05 -9.84
C ILE A 120 14.36 2.75 -8.60
N TRP A 121 13.93 1.79 -7.81
CA TRP A 121 14.65 1.29 -6.63
C TRP A 121 14.70 -0.23 -6.67
N MET A 122 15.75 -0.74 -7.26
CA MET A 122 16.06 -2.16 -7.29
C MET A 122 17.45 -2.40 -6.67
N SER A 123 17.77 -3.64 -6.32
CA SER A 123 19.07 -3.96 -5.71
C SER A 123 20.25 -3.56 -6.58
N GLU A 124 20.08 -3.71 -7.88
CA GLU A 124 21.13 -3.48 -8.89
C GLU A 124 20.96 -2.15 -9.65
N ASP A 125 19.83 -1.50 -9.51
CA ASP A 125 19.49 -0.27 -10.22
C ASP A 125 18.75 0.69 -9.30
N LYS A 126 19.34 1.87 -9.08
CA LYS A 126 18.78 2.96 -8.28
C LYS A 126 18.93 4.25 -9.06
N ARG A 127 18.21 4.34 -10.18
CA ARG A 127 18.21 5.54 -11.02
C ARG A 127 17.15 6.52 -10.57
N ASP A 128 17.49 7.78 -10.69
CA ASP A 128 16.55 8.90 -10.52
C ASP A 128 15.79 8.87 -9.18
N LEU A 129 16.51 8.45 -8.12
CA LEU A 129 16.03 8.51 -6.75
C LEU A 129 16.44 9.85 -6.14
N PRO A 130 15.56 10.83 -6.03
CA PRO A 130 15.87 12.05 -5.35
C PRO A 130 15.96 11.84 -3.83
N ASP A 131 16.85 12.56 -3.16
CA ASP A 131 17.01 12.48 -1.70
C ASP A 131 15.71 12.78 -0.95
N ASN A 132 14.85 13.61 -1.52
CA ASN A 132 13.55 13.98 -0.97
C ASN A 132 12.39 13.09 -1.41
N LEU A 133 12.63 11.89 -1.94
CA LEU A 133 11.57 10.98 -2.46
C LEU A 133 10.40 10.79 -1.48
N THR A 134 10.68 10.78 -0.19
CA THR A 134 9.69 10.55 0.87
C THR A 134 8.89 11.79 1.26
N GLU A 135 9.31 12.98 0.83
CA GLU A 135 8.59 14.21 1.11
C GLU A 135 7.26 14.28 0.34
N ASN A 136 6.25 14.89 0.93
CA ASN A 136 4.91 14.94 0.39
C ASN A 136 4.81 15.58 -1.01
N ASN A 137 5.67 16.53 -1.32
CA ASN A 137 5.68 17.28 -2.59
C ASN A 137 6.73 16.80 -3.60
N ALA A 138 7.47 15.72 -3.31
CA ALA A 138 8.50 15.19 -4.19
C ALA A 138 7.99 14.91 -5.60
N THR A 139 8.86 15.09 -6.61
CA THR A 139 8.50 15.04 -8.03
C THR A 139 8.04 13.66 -8.50
N PRO A 140 8.70 12.55 -8.13
CA PRO A 140 8.30 11.23 -8.62
C PRO A 140 6.88 10.88 -8.17
N VAL A 141 6.10 10.35 -9.09
CA VAL A 141 4.73 9.86 -8.85
C VAL A 141 4.60 8.35 -9.10
N PHE A 142 5.62 7.74 -9.69
CA PHE A 142 5.76 6.29 -9.82
C PHE A 142 7.12 5.85 -9.30
N LEU A 143 7.13 4.78 -8.52
CA LEU A 143 8.34 4.12 -8.03
C LEU A 143 8.33 2.64 -8.40
N LEU A 144 9.27 2.24 -9.24
CA LEU A 144 9.47 0.88 -9.69
C LEU A 144 10.34 0.13 -8.69
N MET A 145 9.88 -1.03 -8.17
CA MET A 145 10.61 -1.79 -7.16
C MET A 145 10.42 -3.30 -7.30
N LYS A 146 11.40 -4.11 -6.91
CA LYS A 146 11.30 -5.59 -6.88
C LYS A 146 10.97 -6.13 -5.50
N GLN A 147 11.61 -5.61 -4.47
CA GLN A 147 11.44 -6.06 -3.09
C GLN A 147 10.92 -4.91 -2.22
N ALA A 148 10.50 -5.24 -1.00
CA ALA A 148 10.22 -4.20 -0.04
C ALA A 148 11.43 -3.28 0.06
N ILE A 149 11.21 -2.03 -0.24
CA ILE A 149 12.19 -0.98 -0.06
C ILE A 149 12.71 -1.08 1.38
N SER A 150 13.99 -0.88 1.56
CA SER A 150 14.77 -1.20 2.77
C SER A 150 14.04 -0.93 4.09
N THR A 151 14.38 -1.70 5.12
CA THR A 151 13.92 -1.47 6.49
C THR A 151 14.12 0.00 6.88
N GLY A 152 13.05 0.64 7.39
CA GLY A 152 13.09 2.04 7.78
C GLY A 152 12.60 3.06 6.73
N TRP A 153 12.32 2.63 5.48
CA TRP A 153 11.74 3.55 4.50
C TRP A 153 10.31 3.95 4.89
N ASP A 154 10.07 5.24 4.97
CA ASP A 154 8.81 5.86 5.33
C ASP A 154 8.40 6.88 4.28
N CYS A 155 7.25 6.64 3.62
CA CYS A 155 6.72 7.51 2.59
C CYS A 155 5.19 7.55 2.65
N PRO A 156 4.60 8.36 3.54
CA PRO A 156 3.15 8.38 3.74
C PRO A 156 2.34 8.80 2.51
N ARG A 157 2.95 9.49 1.54
CA ARG A 157 2.32 9.82 0.27
C ARG A 157 2.20 8.63 -0.70
N ALA A 158 2.82 7.48 -0.39
CA ALA A 158 2.63 6.23 -1.13
C ALA A 158 1.28 5.60 -0.77
N LYS A 159 0.27 5.86 -1.58
CA LYS A 159 -1.12 5.49 -1.32
C LYS A 159 -1.62 4.33 -2.19
N ILE A 160 -0.87 3.99 -3.23
CA ILE A 160 -1.29 3.04 -4.26
C ILE A 160 -0.18 2.03 -4.50
N LEU A 161 -0.54 0.74 -4.54
CA LEU A 161 0.35 -0.36 -4.92
C LEU A 161 -0.20 -1.07 -6.15
N VAL A 162 0.60 -1.13 -7.21
CA VAL A 162 0.40 -2.04 -8.34
C VAL A 162 1.30 -3.25 -8.13
N LYS A 163 0.70 -4.40 -7.84
CA LYS A 163 1.44 -5.65 -7.60
C LYS A 163 1.39 -6.51 -8.84
N LEU A 164 2.52 -6.58 -9.56
CA LEU A 164 2.72 -7.43 -10.74
C LEU A 164 3.39 -8.77 -10.40
N ARG A 165 3.79 -8.93 -9.15
CA ARG A 165 4.47 -10.12 -8.66
C ARG A 165 3.46 -11.11 -8.09
N GLU A 166 3.54 -12.36 -8.52
CA GLU A 166 2.82 -13.47 -7.91
C GLU A 166 3.58 -14.02 -6.69
N GLY A 167 2.84 -14.41 -5.68
CA GLY A 167 3.28 -15.14 -4.50
C GLY A 167 4.44 -14.50 -3.73
N MET A 168 4.21 -14.24 -2.45
CA MET A 168 5.24 -13.78 -1.51
C MET A 168 5.00 -14.42 -0.14
N SER A 169 5.98 -14.34 0.77
CA SER A 169 5.74 -14.71 2.15
C SER A 169 4.77 -13.72 2.80
N GLU A 170 3.88 -14.20 3.64
CA GLU A 170 2.87 -13.42 4.36
C GLU A 170 3.49 -12.21 5.08
N GLY A 171 4.60 -12.41 5.77
CA GLY A 171 5.28 -11.32 6.49
C GLY A 171 5.78 -10.19 5.59
N PHE A 172 6.16 -10.50 4.34
CA PHE A 172 6.58 -9.49 3.38
C PHE A 172 5.39 -8.72 2.80
N GLU A 173 4.27 -9.40 2.59
CA GLU A 173 3.03 -8.79 2.12
C GLU A 173 2.50 -7.80 3.14
N ILE A 174 2.45 -8.17 4.42
CA ILE A 174 2.06 -7.31 5.53
C ILE A 174 2.95 -6.06 5.58
N GLN A 175 4.27 -6.21 5.43
CA GLN A 175 5.19 -5.07 5.45
C GLN A 175 4.97 -4.12 4.26
N THR A 176 4.69 -4.65 3.07
CA THR A 176 4.45 -3.84 1.87
C THR A 176 3.14 -3.06 1.99
N ILE A 177 2.08 -3.72 2.45
CA ILE A 177 0.80 -3.08 2.72
C ILE A 177 0.92 -2.03 3.82
N GLY A 178 1.61 -2.33 4.91
CA GLY A 178 1.85 -1.37 5.99
C GLY A 178 2.48 -0.05 5.53
N ARG A 179 3.20 -0.05 4.41
CA ARG A 179 3.81 1.16 3.84
C ARG A 179 2.80 2.08 3.16
N ILE A 180 1.87 1.53 2.39
CA ILE A 180 0.84 2.32 1.69
C ILE A 180 -0.31 2.72 2.60
N ARG A 181 -0.40 2.13 3.78
CA ARG A 181 -1.42 2.46 4.78
C ARG A 181 -1.09 3.71 5.60
N ARG A 182 0.12 4.21 5.54
CA ARG A 182 0.51 5.40 6.32
C ARG A 182 -0.21 6.64 5.83
N MET A 183 -0.61 7.48 6.79
CA MET A 183 -1.31 8.73 6.47
C MET A 183 -0.32 9.90 6.35
N PRO A 184 -0.39 10.69 5.26
CA PRO A 184 0.31 11.95 5.19
C PRO A 184 -0.10 12.87 6.34
N GLU A 185 0.87 13.63 6.88
CA GLU A 185 0.65 14.54 8.01
C GLU A 185 0.12 13.85 9.29
N ALA A 186 0.19 12.49 9.38
CA ALA A 186 -0.29 11.69 10.51
C ALA A 186 -1.73 12.05 10.94
N ARG A 187 -2.65 12.18 9.98
CA ARG A 187 -4.05 12.52 10.23
C ARG A 187 -4.99 12.03 9.12
N HIS A 188 -6.25 11.88 9.43
CA HIS A 188 -7.32 11.74 8.45
C HIS A 188 -7.81 13.11 7.92
N TYR A 189 -8.37 13.08 6.72
CA TYR A 189 -8.89 14.27 6.04
C TYR A 189 -10.43 14.31 6.03
N GLU A 190 -11.07 13.33 6.65
CA GLU A 190 -12.53 13.11 6.62
C GLU A 190 -13.05 13.00 5.18
N ASP A 191 -12.28 12.30 4.36
CA ASP A 191 -12.52 12.09 2.95
C ASP A 191 -12.06 10.66 2.57
N ASP A 192 -12.98 9.80 2.20
CA ASP A 192 -12.72 8.39 1.95
C ASP A 192 -11.67 8.19 0.84
N LEU A 193 -11.66 9.06 -0.18
CA LEU A 193 -10.66 9.00 -1.23
C LEU A 193 -9.23 9.20 -0.69
N LEU A 194 -9.07 10.06 0.31
CA LEU A 194 -7.78 10.39 0.91
C LEU A 194 -7.42 9.48 2.09
N ASP A 195 -8.44 9.05 2.85
CA ASP A 195 -8.26 8.29 4.07
C ASP A 195 -8.10 6.78 3.83
N PHE A 196 -8.21 6.33 2.56
CA PHE A 196 -8.00 4.96 2.15
C PHE A 196 -6.69 4.78 1.37
N CYS A 197 -6.28 3.52 1.17
CA CYS A 197 -5.22 3.13 0.26
C CYS A 197 -5.71 2.09 -0.74
N TYR A 198 -4.96 1.90 -1.84
CA TYR A 198 -5.44 1.17 -3.01
C TYR A 198 -4.41 0.15 -3.48
N VAL A 199 -4.88 -1.05 -3.81
CA VAL A 199 -4.07 -2.12 -4.38
C VAL A 199 -4.68 -2.57 -5.69
N TYR A 200 -3.84 -2.69 -6.72
CA TYR A 200 -4.20 -3.21 -8.03
C TYR A 200 -3.38 -4.45 -8.34
N THR A 201 -4.02 -5.59 -8.58
CA THR A 201 -3.36 -6.86 -8.84
C THR A 201 -4.30 -7.89 -9.45
N PHE A 202 -3.76 -8.79 -10.28
CA PHE A 202 -4.44 -10.00 -10.73
C PHE A 202 -4.07 -11.26 -9.93
N ASP A 203 -3.20 -11.15 -8.93
CA ASP A 203 -2.82 -12.25 -8.05
C ASP A 203 -3.97 -12.63 -7.10
N GLU A 204 -4.77 -13.66 -7.49
CA GLU A 204 -5.90 -14.12 -6.69
C GLU A 204 -5.49 -14.69 -5.32
N LYS A 205 -4.28 -15.28 -5.22
CA LYS A 205 -3.76 -15.77 -3.93
C LYS A 205 -3.46 -14.61 -3.00
N TYR A 206 -2.92 -13.54 -3.54
CA TYR A 206 -2.64 -12.33 -2.78
C TYR A 206 -3.93 -11.67 -2.30
N LYS A 207 -4.94 -11.57 -3.17
CA LYS A 207 -6.26 -11.07 -2.76
C LYS A 207 -6.85 -11.90 -1.62
N ALA A 208 -6.80 -13.24 -1.74
CA ALA A 208 -7.28 -14.14 -0.70
C ALA A 208 -6.46 -14.01 0.59
N GLY A 209 -5.14 -13.86 0.49
CA GLY A 209 -4.25 -13.63 1.63
C GLY A 209 -4.50 -12.32 2.34
N LEU A 210 -4.72 -11.22 1.60
CA LEU A 210 -5.14 -9.94 2.18
C LEU A 210 -6.45 -10.09 2.96
N LEU A 211 -7.42 -10.78 2.39
CA LEU A 211 -8.68 -11.06 3.06
C LEU A 211 -8.49 -11.85 4.36
N SER A 212 -7.65 -12.90 4.34
CA SER A 212 -7.42 -13.76 5.50
C SER A 212 -6.56 -13.13 6.59
N SER A 213 -5.58 -12.32 6.25
CA SER A 213 -4.74 -11.61 7.23
C SER A 213 -5.53 -10.50 7.95
N MET A 214 -6.55 -9.98 7.29
CA MET A 214 -7.48 -9.02 7.88
C MET A 214 -8.59 -9.71 8.70
N ASP A 215 -8.84 -11.01 8.52
CA ASP A 215 -9.83 -11.78 9.29
C ASP A 215 -9.53 -11.84 10.80
N LYS A 216 -8.31 -11.64 11.23
CA LYS A 216 -7.97 -11.51 12.67
C LYS A 216 -8.32 -10.14 13.25
N ALA A 217 -8.52 -9.14 12.41
CA ALA A 217 -8.83 -7.77 12.78
C ALA A 217 -10.12 -7.23 12.16
N TYR A 218 -10.71 -7.96 11.18
CA TYR A 218 -11.86 -7.50 10.40
C TYR A 218 -12.83 -8.65 10.15
N GLU A 219 -14.11 -8.43 10.32
CA GLU A 219 -15.13 -9.32 9.79
C GLU A 219 -15.27 -9.04 8.28
N THR A 220 -14.70 -9.89 7.46
CA THR A 220 -14.81 -9.76 6.01
C THR A 220 -16.18 -10.24 5.56
N ARG A 221 -17.10 -9.34 5.30
CA ARG A 221 -18.32 -9.67 4.57
C ARG A 221 -17.99 -9.76 3.09
N ARG A 222 -18.04 -10.98 2.54
CA ARG A 222 -18.06 -11.18 1.08
C ARG A 222 -19.39 -10.67 0.55
N LEU A 223 -19.43 -9.42 0.14
CA LEU A 223 -20.54 -8.90 -0.62
C LEU A 223 -20.32 -9.28 -2.08
N PHE A 224 -21.03 -10.29 -2.54
CA PHE A 224 -21.19 -10.54 -3.97
C PHE A 224 -22.11 -9.45 -4.51
N LEU A 225 -21.53 -8.40 -5.06
CA LEU A 225 -22.31 -7.41 -5.77
C LEU A 225 -22.86 -8.06 -7.04
N LYS A 226 -24.19 -7.94 -7.23
CA LYS A 226 -24.86 -8.32 -8.46
C LYS A 226 -24.15 -7.68 -9.65
N ASP A 227 -24.02 -8.38 -10.72
CA ASP A 227 -23.33 -8.21 -12.01
C ASP A 227 -22.99 -6.80 -12.55
N LYS A 228 -23.20 -5.74 -11.81
CA LYS A 228 -22.97 -4.35 -12.25
C LYS A 228 -21.97 -3.53 -11.45
N CYS A 229 -21.44 -4.03 -10.35
CA CYS A 229 -20.46 -3.31 -9.52
C CYS A 229 -19.46 -4.29 -8.91
N LYS A 230 -18.21 -4.24 -9.28
CA LYS A 230 -17.18 -5.15 -8.79
C LYS A 230 -15.97 -4.43 -8.16
N THR A 231 -16.26 -3.37 -7.48
CA THR A 231 -15.40 -2.87 -6.40
C THR A 231 -15.85 -3.53 -5.10
N PHE A 232 -14.95 -4.05 -4.31
CA PHE A 232 -15.25 -4.36 -2.93
C PHE A 232 -14.36 -3.54 -2.01
N THR A 233 -15.01 -3.02 -1.02
CA THR A 233 -14.39 -2.29 0.08
C THR A 233 -14.11 -3.29 1.19
N LEU A 234 -12.90 -3.31 1.68
CA LEU A 234 -12.59 -3.99 2.92
C LEU A 234 -12.87 -3.00 4.05
N GLU A 235 -14.03 -3.14 4.67
CA GLU A 235 -14.38 -2.34 5.85
C GLU A 235 -14.09 -3.14 7.11
N LYS A 236 -13.55 -2.47 8.12
CA LYS A 236 -13.39 -3.05 9.44
C LYS A 236 -14.73 -3.04 10.15
N GLU A 237 -15.25 -4.21 10.49
CA GLU A 237 -16.35 -4.33 11.44
C GLU A 237 -15.76 -4.43 12.86
N ILE A 238 -16.03 -3.44 13.69
CA ILE A 238 -15.71 -3.51 15.13
C ILE A 238 -16.75 -4.44 15.73
N ARG A 239 -16.34 -5.61 16.20
CA ARG A 239 -17.17 -6.39 17.10
C ARG A 239 -17.08 -5.73 18.46
N ASP A 240 -18.16 -5.11 18.89
CA ASP A 240 -18.39 -4.92 20.32
C ASP A 240 -18.43 -6.31 20.95
N MET A 241 -17.37 -6.69 21.59
CA MET A 241 -17.39 -7.84 22.49
C MET A 241 -18.18 -7.38 23.71
N ASP A 242 -19.47 -7.62 23.67
CA ASP A 242 -20.31 -7.57 24.88
C ASP A 242 -19.75 -8.57 25.90
N PHE A 243 -18.91 -8.06 26.77
CA PHE A 243 -18.57 -8.72 28.03
C PHE A 243 -19.67 -8.47 29.05
N ASP A 244 -20.91 -8.82 28.71
CA ASP A 244 -21.97 -8.95 29.67
C ASP A 244 -22.25 -10.44 29.88
N GLY A 245 -21.59 -10.98 30.87
CA GLY A 245 -21.95 -12.31 31.33
C GLY A 245 -20.88 -13.03 32.15
N LEU A 246 -20.62 -12.52 33.35
CA LEU A 246 -20.31 -13.35 34.53
C LEU A 246 -20.46 -12.47 35.79
#